data_58ef41655ff5c0d54d62ea54b8b2981d
#
_entry.id   58ef41655ff5c0d54d62ea54b8b2981d
#
_cell.length_a   1.000
_cell.length_b   1.000
_cell.length_c   1.000
_cell.angle_alpha   90.00
_cell.angle_beta   90.00
_cell.angle_gamma   90.00
#
_symmetry.space_group_name_H-M   'P 1'
#
loop_
_entity.id
_entity.type
_entity.pdbx_description
1 polymer ?
#
loop_
_entity_poly.entity_id
_entity_poly.type
_entity_poly.pdbx_seq_one_letter_code
_entity_poly.pdbx_strand_id
1 'polypeptide(L)'
;GEPGANIPSTKKKLEDAFGSKCFDLPGLTELAAWGFSCTEHSGIVHVHEDYCYPEVLSLETDIPVRPGEHGELVFTSLYRKAMPLIRYRTRDVVKVADRMCPCGRTLFSVEGGILGRLDDMKKIRGIIVYPARIEEIVRRYDGVDEYQVILKRVSGLDEIVVRIDPSHSLPVERHGPFRDEITQGLHIGLGIRVMVELVPSGTLPRWDHKAKRVVDE
;
A
#
# COMPACT_ATOMS: atom_id res chain seq x y z
N GLY A 1 -7.87 6.99 1.60
CA GLY A 1 -8.21 5.59 1.41
C GLY A 1 -7.52 4.92 0.23
N GLU A 2 -6.53 5.54 -0.39
CA GLU A 2 -5.74 4.88 -1.44
C GLU A 2 -4.62 4.04 -0.80
N PRO A 3 -4.19 2.92 -1.45
CA PRO A 3 -2.95 2.25 -1.08
C PRO A 3 -1.81 3.29 -1.07
N GLY A 4 -1.06 3.35 -0.01
CA GLY A 4 -0.03 4.39 0.16
C GLY A 4 -0.46 5.58 1.02
N ALA A 5 -1.74 5.89 1.14
CA ALA A 5 -2.21 6.97 2.04
C ALA A 5 -1.88 6.69 3.52
N ASN A 6 -1.74 5.42 3.88
CA ASN A 6 -1.45 4.99 5.24
C ASN A 6 0.05 4.76 5.50
N ILE A 7 0.92 5.06 4.53
CA ILE A 7 2.37 4.96 4.68
C ILE A 7 2.83 5.95 5.78
N PRO A 8 3.53 5.47 6.83
CA PRO A 8 3.90 6.31 7.97
C PRO A 8 4.74 7.54 7.58
N SER A 9 5.69 7.39 6.64
CA SER A 9 6.51 8.51 6.16
C SER A 9 5.69 9.56 5.41
N THR A 10 4.70 9.15 4.61
CA THR A 10 3.80 10.07 3.90
C THR A 10 2.91 10.81 4.89
N LYS A 11 2.31 10.11 5.86
CA LYS A 11 1.52 10.74 6.93
C LYS A 11 2.34 11.77 7.68
N LYS A 12 3.56 11.42 8.10
CA LYS A 12 4.43 12.35 8.82
C LYS A 12 4.72 13.61 8.01
N LYS A 13 5.04 13.50 6.72
CA LYS A 13 5.26 14.67 5.85
C LYS A 13 4.04 15.57 5.78
N LEU A 14 2.83 14.98 5.67
CA LEU A 14 1.58 15.75 5.67
C LEU A 14 1.34 16.43 7.02
N GLU A 15 1.53 15.71 8.12
CA GLU A 15 1.37 16.21 9.48
C GLU A 15 2.33 17.38 9.77
N ASP A 16 3.61 17.22 9.39
CA ASP A 16 4.62 18.27 9.55
C ASP A 16 4.29 19.51 8.69
N ALA A 17 3.82 19.32 7.45
CA ALA A 17 3.51 20.40 6.53
C ALA A 17 2.25 21.20 6.94
N PHE A 18 1.23 20.53 7.47
CA PHE A 18 -0.06 21.17 7.81
C PHE A 18 -0.24 21.44 9.31
N GLY A 19 0.69 21.01 10.16
CA GLY A 19 0.58 21.15 11.62
C GLY A 19 -0.63 20.41 12.21
N SER A 20 -1.06 19.30 11.59
CA SER A 20 -2.29 18.59 11.95
C SER A 20 -2.11 17.09 11.85
N LYS A 21 -2.94 16.31 12.56
CA LYS A 21 -2.93 14.84 12.47
C LYS A 21 -3.58 14.36 11.18
N CYS A 22 -2.99 13.37 10.53
CA CYS A 22 -3.48 12.75 9.30
C CYS A 22 -4.21 11.44 9.62
N PHE A 23 -5.48 11.34 9.24
CA PHE A 23 -6.30 10.15 9.39
C PHE A 23 -6.67 9.56 8.04
N ASP A 24 -6.61 8.24 7.93
CA ASP A 24 -7.12 7.51 6.79
C ASP A 24 -8.61 7.20 6.98
N LEU A 25 -9.39 7.43 5.93
CA LEU A 25 -10.80 7.11 5.85
C LEU A 25 -11.04 6.24 4.60
N PRO A 26 -10.76 4.94 4.70
CA PRO A 26 -10.90 4.06 3.56
C PRO A 26 -12.36 3.88 3.16
N GLY A 27 -12.60 3.80 1.86
CA GLY A 27 -13.93 3.67 1.29
C GLY A 27 -13.92 3.00 -0.07
N LEU A 28 -15.10 2.57 -0.51
CA LEU A 28 -15.38 2.00 -1.81
C LEU A 28 -16.58 2.75 -2.41
N THR A 29 -16.58 2.96 -3.72
CA THR A 29 -17.73 3.55 -4.40
C THR A 29 -18.98 2.73 -4.15
N GLU A 30 -18.85 1.42 -4.10
CA GLU A 30 -19.92 0.44 -3.90
C GLU A 30 -20.48 0.44 -2.47
N LEU A 31 -19.66 0.80 -1.47
CA LEU A 31 -20.02 0.70 -0.05
C LEU A 31 -20.02 2.04 0.70
N ALA A 32 -19.38 3.07 0.18
CA ALA A 32 -18.99 4.31 0.85
C ALA A 32 -17.79 4.12 1.82
N ALA A 33 -17.58 5.03 2.77
CA ALA A 33 -16.52 4.91 3.77
C ALA A 33 -16.80 3.72 4.68
N TRP A 34 -15.99 2.67 4.59
CA TRP A 34 -16.19 1.46 5.38
C TRP A 34 -15.39 1.42 6.69
N GLY A 35 -14.46 2.35 6.88
CA GLY A 35 -13.64 2.37 8.06
C GLY A 35 -13.03 3.75 8.36
N PHE A 36 -12.33 3.84 9.48
CA PHE A 36 -11.66 5.06 9.94
C PHE A 36 -10.40 4.72 10.75
N SER A 37 -9.36 5.54 10.62
CA SER A 37 -8.14 5.42 11.42
C SER A 37 -8.41 5.62 12.91
N CYS A 38 -7.74 4.84 13.73
CA CYS A 38 -7.76 5.04 15.19
C CYS A 38 -7.01 6.32 15.58
N THR A 39 -7.56 7.09 16.52
CA THR A 39 -6.92 8.29 17.06
C THR A 39 -5.79 7.96 18.04
N GLU A 40 -5.91 6.83 18.73
CA GLU A 40 -4.98 6.40 19.80
C GLU A 40 -3.85 5.51 19.27
N HIS A 41 -4.07 4.85 18.13
CA HIS A 41 -3.11 3.94 17.53
C HIS A 41 -3.01 4.19 16.02
N SER A 42 -1.95 4.90 15.62
CA SER A 42 -1.70 5.14 14.20
C SER A 42 -1.41 3.80 13.49
N GLY A 43 -2.09 3.56 12.37
CA GLY A 43 -1.95 2.32 11.62
C GLY A 43 -3.06 1.29 11.86
N ILE A 44 -3.93 1.49 12.85
CA ILE A 44 -5.17 0.71 12.99
C ILE A 44 -6.31 1.43 12.28
N VAL A 45 -7.06 0.70 11.47
CA VAL A 45 -8.31 1.12 10.86
C VAL A 45 -9.43 0.27 11.42
N HIS A 46 -10.42 0.91 12.05
CA HIS A 46 -11.64 0.27 12.54
C HIS A 46 -12.69 0.23 11.45
N VAL A 47 -13.43 -0.87 11.36
CA VAL A 47 -14.52 -1.05 10.40
C VAL A 47 -15.84 -0.55 11.01
N HIS A 48 -16.68 0.08 10.19
CA HIS A 48 -18.04 0.48 10.55
C HIS A 48 -19.00 -0.73 10.53
N GLU A 49 -18.97 -1.58 11.56
CA GLU A 49 -19.76 -2.81 11.64
C GLU A 49 -21.27 -2.57 11.81
N ASP A 50 -21.67 -1.34 12.08
CA ASP A 50 -23.08 -0.94 12.14
C ASP A 50 -23.77 -0.90 10.78
N TYR A 51 -23.03 -0.79 9.68
CA TYR A 51 -23.61 -0.83 8.34
C TYR A 51 -22.94 -1.78 7.33
N CYS A 52 -21.80 -2.37 7.67
CA CYS A 52 -21.18 -3.41 6.85
C CYS A 52 -20.58 -4.52 7.72
N TYR A 53 -20.75 -5.75 7.27
CA TYR A 53 -20.16 -6.92 7.90
C TYR A 53 -18.85 -7.28 7.17
N PRO A 54 -17.67 -7.20 7.85
CA PRO A 54 -16.39 -7.53 7.26
C PRO A 54 -16.08 -9.02 7.40
N GLU A 55 -15.48 -9.58 6.37
CA GLU A 55 -14.77 -10.86 6.38
C GLU A 55 -13.38 -10.62 5.77
N VAL A 56 -12.38 -11.36 6.23
CA VAL A 56 -11.06 -11.39 5.57
C VAL A 56 -10.76 -12.83 5.22
N LEU A 57 -10.68 -13.11 3.92
CA LEU A 57 -10.55 -14.47 3.41
C LEU A 57 -9.13 -14.75 2.94
N SER A 58 -8.65 -15.96 3.21
CA SER A 58 -7.39 -16.45 2.67
C SER A 58 -7.35 -16.34 1.16
N LEU A 59 -6.21 -15.90 0.62
CA LEU A 59 -6.01 -15.77 -0.83
C LEU A 59 -5.96 -17.11 -1.56
N GLU A 60 -5.80 -18.22 -0.82
CA GLU A 60 -5.64 -19.56 -1.38
C GLU A 60 -6.88 -20.43 -1.19
N THR A 61 -7.53 -20.31 -0.04
CA THR A 61 -8.56 -21.28 0.39
C THR A 61 -9.97 -20.70 0.53
N ASP A 62 -10.13 -19.37 0.41
CA ASP A 62 -11.40 -18.66 0.65
C ASP A 62 -12.01 -18.87 2.07
N ILE A 63 -11.21 -19.37 3.00
CA ILE A 63 -11.60 -19.55 4.41
C ILE A 63 -11.20 -18.28 5.18
N PRO A 64 -11.99 -17.85 6.19
CA PRO A 64 -11.61 -16.72 7.03
C PRO A 64 -10.24 -16.91 7.66
N VAL A 65 -9.41 -15.86 7.58
CA VAL A 65 -8.07 -15.85 8.18
C VAL A 65 -8.13 -15.60 9.68
N ARG A 66 -7.07 -15.95 10.39
CA ARG A 66 -6.91 -15.69 11.83
C ARG A 66 -6.44 -14.24 12.06
N PRO A 67 -6.64 -13.71 13.29
CA PRO A 67 -5.97 -12.48 13.70
C PRO A 67 -4.46 -12.52 13.42
N GLY A 68 -3.93 -11.41 12.91
CA GLY A 68 -2.52 -11.28 12.50
C GLY A 68 -2.21 -11.76 11.08
N GLU A 69 -3.12 -12.45 10.40
CA GLU A 69 -2.93 -12.95 9.04
C GLU A 69 -3.45 -11.96 7.99
N HIS A 70 -2.96 -12.12 6.76
CA HIS A 70 -3.36 -11.34 5.59
C HIS A 70 -4.43 -12.08 4.80
N GLY A 71 -5.34 -11.33 4.18
CA GLY A 71 -6.33 -11.90 3.28
C GLY A 71 -7.04 -10.82 2.47
N GLU A 72 -7.95 -11.27 1.62
CA GLU A 72 -8.83 -10.39 0.85
C GLU A 72 -9.98 -9.89 1.71
N LEU A 73 -10.17 -8.57 1.72
CA LEU A 73 -11.29 -7.94 2.41
C LEU A 73 -12.59 -8.16 1.62
N VAL A 74 -13.60 -8.64 2.31
CA VAL A 74 -14.92 -8.92 1.77
C VAL A 74 -15.97 -8.25 2.63
N PHE A 75 -16.97 -7.64 2.01
CA PHE A 75 -18.03 -6.95 2.73
C PHE A 75 -19.43 -7.46 2.37
N THR A 76 -20.28 -7.59 3.39
CA THR A 76 -21.72 -7.66 3.23
C THR A 76 -22.36 -6.37 3.74
N SER A 77 -23.09 -5.68 2.88
CA SER A 77 -23.80 -4.44 3.22
C SER A 77 -25.03 -4.75 4.07
N LEU A 78 -25.21 -4.05 5.19
CA LEU A 78 -26.34 -4.27 6.09
C LEU A 78 -27.51 -3.31 5.83
N TYR A 79 -27.31 -2.21 5.13
CA TYR A 79 -28.32 -1.17 4.94
C TYR A 79 -28.68 -0.83 3.49
N ARG A 80 -27.86 -1.22 2.51
CA ARG A 80 -28.09 -0.89 1.10
C ARG A 80 -29.22 -1.74 0.51
N LYS A 81 -30.33 -1.08 0.17
CA LYS A 81 -31.51 -1.76 -0.39
C LYS A 81 -31.52 -1.77 -1.93
N ALA A 82 -31.05 -0.70 -2.57
CA ALA A 82 -31.08 -0.57 -4.03
C ALA A 82 -30.01 -1.40 -4.73
N MET A 83 -28.84 -1.55 -4.08
CA MET A 83 -27.72 -2.37 -4.57
C MET A 83 -27.14 -3.13 -3.37
N PRO A 84 -27.80 -4.21 -2.93
CA PRO A 84 -27.31 -5.01 -1.82
C PRO A 84 -26.03 -5.73 -2.22
N LEU A 85 -24.98 -5.56 -1.41
CA LEU A 85 -23.73 -6.28 -1.57
C LEU A 85 -23.73 -7.44 -0.58
N ILE A 86 -23.65 -8.67 -1.07
CA ILE A 86 -23.53 -9.87 -0.25
C ILE A 86 -22.22 -10.53 -0.58
N ARG A 87 -21.32 -10.59 0.41
CA ARG A 87 -19.95 -11.10 0.28
C ARG A 87 -19.20 -10.51 -0.92
N TYR A 88 -19.28 -9.18 -1.05
CA TYR A 88 -18.60 -8.45 -2.12
C TYR A 88 -17.08 -8.50 -1.93
N ARG A 89 -16.39 -9.07 -2.90
CA ARG A 89 -14.94 -9.21 -2.93
C ARG A 89 -14.31 -7.90 -3.41
N THR A 90 -13.68 -7.16 -2.48
CA THR A 90 -13.14 -5.84 -2.79
C THR A 90 -11.89 -5.88 -3.63
N ARG A 91 -11.21 -7.02 -3.66
CA ARG A 91 -9.86 -7.23 -4.21
C ARG A 91 -8.77 -6.49 -3.44
N ASP A 92 -9.10 -5.89 -2.30
CA ASP A 92 -8.13 -5.26 -1.41
C ASP A 92 -7.58 -6.28 -0.43
N VAL A 93 -6.27 -6.25 -0.23
CA VAL A 93 -5.57 -7.08 0.75
C VAL A 93 -5.37 -6.28 2.02
N VAL A 94 -5.76 -6.87 3.14
CA VAL A 94 -5.60 -6.29 4.48
C VAL A 94 -4.96 -7.30 5.42
N LYS A 95 -4.49 -6.83 6.56
CA LYS A 95 -4.06 -7.66 7.70
C LYS A 95 -5.04 -7.49 8.83
N VAL A 96 -5.63 -8.59 9.32
CA VAL A 96 -6.50 -8.54 10.51
C VAL A 96 -5.65 -8.16 11.72
N ALA A 97 -6.14 -7.23 12.55
CA ALA A 97 -5.43 -6.89 13.79
C ALA A 97 -5.31 -8.12 14.70
N ASP A 98 -4.13 -8.33 15.27
CA ASP A 98 -3.83 -9.51 16.11
C ASP A 98 -4.31 -9.36 17.55
N ARG A 99 -4.65 -8.14 17.96
CA ARG A 99 -5.11 -7.78 19.30
C ARG A 99 -6.13 -6.66 19.28
N MET A 100 -6.85 -6.52 20.39
CA MET A 100 -7.76 -5.39 20.61
C MET A 100 -7.00 -4.07 20.59
N CYS A 101 -7.59 -3.06 19.95
CA CYS A 101 -7.01 -1.73 19.93
C CYS A 101 -7.02 -1.10 21.33
N PRO A 102 -5.91 -0.45 21.76
CA PRO A 102 -5.85 0.25 23.04
C PRO A 102 -6.91 1.34 23.25
N CYS A 103 -7.55 1.80 22.19
CA CYS A 103 -8.64 2.79 22.27
C CYS A 103 -9.93 2.25 22.92
N GLY A 104 -10.00 0.96 23.24
CA GLY A 104 -11.14 0.31 23.86
C GLY A 104 -12.32 -0.03 22.94
N ARG A 105 -12.23 0.30 21.63
CA ARG A 105 -13.26 -0.13 20.66
C ARG A 105 -13.15 -1.62 20.41
N THR A 106 -14.31 -2.27 20.33
CA THR A 106 -14.44 -3.71 20.02
C THR A 106 -14.70 -3.99 18.54
N LEU A 107 -14.73 -2.95 17.71
CA LEU A 107 -14.95 -3.05 16.28
C LEU A 107 -13.87 -3.88 15.60
N PHE A 108 -14.27 -4.63 14.57
CA PHE A 108 -13.33 -5.29 13.68
C PHE A 108 -12.28 -4.29 13.20
N SER A 109 -11.03 -4.70 13.17
CA SER A 109 -9.95 -3.78 12.81
C SER A 109 -8.87 -4.45 11.97
N VAL A 110 -8.24 -3.65 11.12
CA VAL A 110 -7.13 -4.05 10.26
C VAL A 110 -5.91 -3.19 10.52
N GLU A 111 -4.73 -3.78 10.39
CA GLU A 111 -3.44 -3.10 10.54
C GLU A 111 -2.96 -2.57 9.21
N GLY A 112 -2.48 -1.32 9.18
CA GLY A 112 -1.93 -0.69 7.99
C GLY A 112 -2.96 -0.26 6.95
N GLY A 113 -4.26 -0.50 7.19
CA GLY A 113 -5.32 -0.23 6.23
C GLY A 113 -5.25 -1.16 5.01
N ILE A 114 -5.44 -0.62 3.80
CA ILE A 114 -5.30 -1.39 2.54
C ILE A 114 -3.81 -1.53 2.23
N LEU A 115 -3.31 -2.75 2.25
CA LEU A 115 -1.89 -3.08 1.99
C LEU A 115 -1.59 -3.18 0.49
N GLY A 116 -2.59 -3.45 -0.32
CA GLY A 116 -2.47 -3.56 -1.77
C GLY A 116 -3.74 -4.13 -2.39
N ARG A 117 -3.73 -4.26 -3.71
CA ARG A 117 -4.83 -4.88 -4.45
C ARG A 117 -4.39 -6.20 -5.07
N LEU A 118 -5.29 -7.19 -5.11
CA LEU A 118 -5.03 -8.47 -5.78
C LEU A 118 -4.78 -8.28 -7.27
N ASP A 119 -5.45 -7.30 -7.89
CA ASP A 119 -5.31 -7.00 -9.32
C ASP A 119 -3.93 -6.42 -9.66
N ASP A 120 -3.30 -5.74 -8.71
CA ASP A 120 -1.97 -5.14 -8.85
C ASP A 120 -0.84 -6.08 -8.42
N MET A 121 -1.21 -7.24 -7.86
CA MET A 121 -0.26 -8.24 -7.38
C MET A 121 0.56 -8.83 -8.52
N LYS A 122 1.88 -8.84 -8.38
CA LYS A 122 2.80 -9.45 -9.35
C LYS A 122 3.57 -10.59 -8.71
N LYS A 123 3.61 -11.73 -9.40
CA LYS A 123 4.41 -12.87 -8.95
C LYS A 123 5.76 -12.86 -9.68
N ILE A 124 6.80 -12.49 -8.97
CA ILE A 124 8.16 -12.35 -9.48
C ILE A 124 9.03 -13.43 -8.85
N ARG A 125 9.57 -14.35 -9.66
CA ARG A 125 10.42 -15.45 -9.20
C ARG A 125 9.82 -16.24 -8.02
N GLY A 126 8.50 -16.45 -8.05
CA GLY A 126 7.79 -17.18 -6.99
C GLY A 126 7.38 -16.35 -5.77
N ILE A 127 7.84 -15.11 -5.66
CA ILE A 127 7.48 -14.18 -4.58
C ILE A 127 6.39 -13.22 -5.05
N ILE A 128 5.41 -13.01 -4.20
CA ILE A 128 4.34 -12.03 -4.45
C ILE A 128 4.84 -10.65 -4.05
N VAL A 129 4.81 -9.72 -5.01
CA VAL A 129 5.19 -8.32 -4.83
C VAL A 129 3.98 -7.43 -5.04
N TYR A 130 3.69 -6.59 -4.07
CA TYR A 130 2.70 -5.53 -4.17
C TYR A 130 3.39 -4.20 -4.49
N PRO A 131 2.95 -3.46 -5.52
CA PRO A 131 3.50 -2.14 -5.83
C PRO A 131 3.48 -1.17 -4.63
N ALA A 132 2.44 -1.23 -3.80
CA ALA A 132 2.34 -0.45 -2.57
C ALA A 132 3.52 -0.71 -1.60
N ARG A 133 4.05 -1.94 -1.58
CA ARG A 133 5.23 -2.25 -0.76
C ARG A 133 6.51 -1.62 -1.29
N ILE A 134 6.66 -1.56 -2.62
CA ILE A 134 7.75 -0.81 -3.25
C ILE A 134 7.64 0.67 -2.90
N GLU A 135 6.44 1.24 -3.03
CA GLU A 135 6.16 2.63 -2.68
C GLU A 135 6.53 2.94 -1.23
N GLU A 136 6.10 2.11 -0.29
CA GLU A 136 6.41 2.27 1.13
C GLU A 136 7.92 2.35 1.38
N ILE A 137 8.71 1.49 0.71
CA ILE A 137 10.16 1.47 0.87
C ILE A 137 10.79 2.70 0.24
N VAL A 138 10.44 3.01 -1.00
CA VAL A 138 11.02 4.13 -1.76
C VAL A 138 10.71 5.48 -1.10
N ARG A 139 9.50 5.67 -0.57
CA ARG A 139 9.08 6.92 0.08
C ARG A 139 9.72 7.17 1.46
N ARG A 140 10.51 6.23 1.99
CA ARG A 140 11.33 6.47 3.18
C ARG A 140 12.55 7.34 2.91
N TYR A 141 12.94 7.46 1.64
CA TYR A 141 14.12 8.21 1.22
C TYR A 141 13.74 9.62 0.76
N ASP A 142 14.15 10.63 1.53
CA ASP A 142 13.78 12.04 1.29
C ASP A 142 14.32 12.60 -0.04
N GLY A 143 15.36 11.98 -0.60
CA GLY A 143 15.91 12.36 -1.90
C GLY A 143 15.13 11.83 -3.12
N VAL A 144 13.98 11.19 -2.94
CA VAL A 144 13.13 10.70 -4.03
C VAL A 144 11.99 11.67 -4.30
N ASP A 145 11.99 12.28 -5.47
CA ASP A 145 10.88 13.12 -5.94
C ASP A 145 9.77 12.28 -6.57
N GLU A 146 10.13 11.39 -7.51
CA GLU A 146 9.19 10.47 -8.12
C GLU A 146 9.87 9.13 -8.43
N TYR A 147 9.07 8.09 -8.69
CA TYR A 147 9.56 6.77 -9.05
C TYR A 147 8.62 6.06 -10.03
N GLN A 148 9.18 5.08 -10.74
CA GLN A 148 8.43 4.19 -11.63
C GLN A 148 8.93 2.76 -11.46
N VAL A 149 8.01 1.80 -11.43
CA VAL A 149 8.30 0.37 -11.37
C VAL A 149 8.10 -0.23 -12.74
N ILE A 150 9.13 -0.82 -13.30
CA ILE A 150 9.08 -1.50 -14.58
C ILE A 150 9.19 -2.99 -14.35
N LEU A 151 8.21 -3.70 -14.85
CA LEU A 151 8.20 -5.15 -14.87
C LEU A 151 8.60 -5.60 -16.27
N LYS A 152 9.71 -6.29 -16.39
CA LYS A 152 10.20 -6.78 -17.67
C LYS A 152 10.57 -8.26 -17.59
N ARG A 153 10.54 -8.90 -18.74
CA ARG A 153 10.96 -10.30 -18.85
C ARG A 153 12.28 -10.41 -19.59
N VAL A 154 13.33 -10.79 -18.86
CA VAL A 154 14.67 -10.91 -19.41
C VAL A 154 15.08 -12.37 -19.37
N SER A 155 15.40 -12.94 -20.54
CA SER A 155 15.81 -14.36 -20.68
C SER A 155 14.85 -15.36 -20.02
N GLY A 156 13.53 -15.06 -20.07
CA GLY A 156 12.50 -15.92 -19.49
C GLY A 156 12.26 -15.72 -17.99
N LEU A 157 13.00 -14.86 -17.34
CA LEU A 157 12.84 -14.50 -15.92
C LEU A 157 12.19 -13.12 -15.78
N ASP A 158 11.24 -13.04 -14.87
CA ASP A 158 10.63 -11.76 -14.51
C ASP A 158 11.59 -10.94 -13.63
N GLU A 159 11.81 -9.69 -14.01
CA GLU A 159 12.67 -8.72 -13.33
C GLU A 159 11.91 -7.45 -12.99
N ILE A 160 12.29 -6.87 -11.87
CA ILE A 160 11.81 -5.55 -11.44
C ILE A 160 12.94 -4.54 -11.59
N VAL A 161 12.65 -3.45 -12.28
CA VAL A 161 13.49 -2.26 -12.31
C VAL A 161 12.71 -1.12 -11.67
N VAL A 162 13.30 -0.45 -10.68
CA VAL A 162 12.74 0.74 -10.06
C VAL A 162 13.55 1.94 -10.56
N ARG A 163 12.93 2.76 -11.41
CA ARG A 163 13.49 4.05 -11.82
C ARG A 163 13.15 5.08 -10.77
N ILE A 164 14.16 5.81 -10.34
CA ILE A 164 14.06 6.87 -9.34
C ILE A 164 14.41 8.20 -9.98
N ASP A 165 13.51 9.15 -9.84
CA ASP A 165 13.73 10.56 -10.14
C ASP A 165 14.25 11.22 -8.85
N PRO A 166 15.57 11.51 -8.77
CA PRO A 166 16.12 12.09 -7.57
C PRO A 166 15.74 13.56 -7.45
N SER A 167 15.60 14.03 -6.22
CA SER A 167 15.38 15.46 -5.93
C SER A 167 16.51 16.32 -6.49
N HIS A 168 16.17 17.49 -7.02
CA HIS A 168 17.15 18.49 -7.45
C HIS A 168 18.10 18.93 -6.35
N SER A 169 17.72 18.76 -5.08
CA SER A 169 18.57 19.06 -3.93
C SER A 169 19.60 17.98 -3.61
N LEU A 170 19.52 16.80 -4.25
CA LEU A 170 20.44 15.71 -4.01
C LEU A 170 21.75 15.93 -4.83
N PRO A 171 22.92 16.10 -4.18
CA PRO A 171 24.17 16.29 -4.88
C PRO A 171 24.54 15.09 -5.76
N VAL A 172 25.13 15.33 -6.93
CA VAL A 172 25.50 14.28 -7.90
C VAL A 172 26.44 13.25 -7.30
N GLU A 173 27.35 13.67 -6.42
CA GLU A 173 28.30 12.80 -5.72
C GLU A 173 27.58 11.79 -4.80
N ARG A 174 26.36 12.09 -4.39
CA ARG A 174 25.52 11.22 -3.56
C ARG A 174 24.70 10.24 -4.39
N HIS A 175 24.59 10.38 -5.70
CA HIS A 175 23.74 9.54 -6.55
C HIS A 175 24.10 8.05 -6.45
N GLY A 176 25.40 7.70 -6.49
CA GLY A 176 25.84 6.31 -6.34
C GLY A 176 25.44 5.68 -4.99
N PRO A 177 25.90 6.26 -3.87
CA PRO A 177 25.52 5.79 -2.53
C PRO A 177 23.99 5.75 -2.33
N PHE A 178 23.27 6.77 -2.78
CA PHE A 178 21.80 6.85 -2.65
C PHE A 178 21.08 5.73 -3.40
N ARG A 179 21.48 5.43 -4.65
CA ARG A 179 20.96 4.28 -5.41
C ARG A 179 21.21 2.97 -4.65
N ASP A 180 22.41 2.80 -4.08
CA ASP A 180 22.79 1.57 -3.40
C ASP A 180 21.99 1.40 -2.08
N GLU A 181 21.75 2.48 -1.35
CA GLU A 181 20.87 2.51 -0.16
C GLU A 181 19.44 2.06 -0.49
N ILE A 182 18.85 2.61 -1.57
CA ILE A 182 17.50 2.21 -2.02
C ILE A 182 17.49 0.75 -2.48
N THR A 183 18.51 0.32 -3.23
CA THR A 183 18.64 -1.06 -3.70
C THR A 183 18.66 -2.04 -2.53
N GLN A 184 19.43 -1.72 -1.49
CA GLN A 184 19.50 -2.54 -0.28
C GLN A 184 18.17 -2.53 0.48
N GLY A 185 17.52 -1.37 0.62
CA GLY A 185 16.23 -1.26 1.27
C GLY A 185 15.14 -2.08 0.57
N LEU A 186 15.09 -2.03 -0.76
CA LEU A 186 14.18 -2.84 -1.57
C LEU A 186 14.49 -4.33 -1.45
N HIS A 187 15.77 -4.72 -1.47
CA HIS A 187 16.16 -6.12 -1.30
C HIS A 187 15.72 -6.68 0.04
N ILE A 188 15.98 -5.95 1.13
CA ILE A 188 15.57 -6.34 2.49
C ILE A 188 14.04 -6.40 2.60
N GLY A 189 13.35 -5.38 2.08
CA GLY A 189 11.91 -5.24 2.26
C GLY A 189 11.05 -6.15 1.39
N LEU A 190 11.58 -6.61 0.24
CA LEU A 190 10.86 -7.46 -0.72
C LEU A 190 11.36 -8.92 -0.73
N GLY A 191 12.56 -9.18 -0.19
CA GLY A 191 13.17 -10.51 -0.24
C GLY A 191 13.68 -10.95 -1.62
N ILE A 192 13.70 -10.03 -2.60
CA ILE A 192 14.19 -10.28 -3.96
C ILE A 192 15.17 -9.19 -4.39
N ARG A 193 15.99 -9.51 -5.39
CA ARG A 193 16.84 -8.49 -6.02
C ARG A 193 16.01 -7.62 -6.94
N VAL A 194 16.15 -6.31 -6.79
CA VAL A 194 15.53 -5.27 -7.61
C VAL A 194 16.64 -4.42 -8.18
N MET A 195 16.57 -4.10 -9.46
CA MET A 195 17.48 -3.15 -10.09
C MET A 195 16.96 -1.72 -9.82
N VAL A 196 17.83 -0.83 -9.38
CA VAL A 196 17.50 0.59 -9.19
C VAL A 196 18.28 1.43 -10.19
N GLU A 197 17.57 2.24 -10.96
CA GLU A 197 18.12 3.17 -11.93
C GLU A 197 17.78 4.60 -11.50
N LEU A 198 18.78 5.48 -11.38
CA LEU A 198 18.51 6.90 -11.24
C LEU A 198 18.35 7.50 -12.63
N VAL A 199 17.25 8.20 -12.85
CA VAL A 199 17.03 8.97 -14.08
C VAL A 199 17.36 10.44 -13.86
N PRO A 200 17.55 11.25 -14.90
CA PRO A 200 17.74 12.70 -14.73
C PRO A 200 16.52 13.32 -14.03
N SER A 201 16.79 14.25 -13.10
CA SER A 201 15.73 14.89 -12.31
C SER A 201 14.66 15.55 -13.20
N GLY A 202 13.39 15.30 -12.87
CA GLY A 202 12.24 15.83 -13.58
C GLY A 202 11.83 15.07 -14.85
N THR A 203 12.41 13.89 -15.11
CA THR A 203 12.09 13.12 -16.34
C THR A 203 10.93 12.15 -16.17
N LEU A 204 10.63 11.70 -14.96
CA LEU A 204 9.48 10.85 -14.75
C LEU A 204 8.17 11.65 -14.80
N PRO A 205 7.10 11.07 -15.36
CA PRO A 205 5.81 11.74 -15.45
C PRO A 205 5.27 12.07 -14.04
N ARG A 206 4.71 13.26 -13.88
CA ARG A 206 3.97 13.68 -12.68
C ARG A 206 2.48 13.43 -12.92
N TRP A 207 1.79 12.99 -11.91
CA TRP A 207 0.39 12.58 -12.01
C TRP A 207 -0.49 13.50 -11.17
N ASP A 208 -1.47 14.14 -11.81
CA ASP A 208 -2.46 15.01 -11.13
C ASP A 208 -3.58 14.20 -10.47
N HIS A 209 -3.72 12.92 -10.86
CA HIS A 209 -4.72 12.01 -10.34
C HIS A 209 -4.05 10.70 -9.91
N LYS A 210 -4.76 9.57 -10.04
CA LYS A 210 -4.25 8.24 -9.67
C LYS A 210 -3.01 7.88 -10.49
N ALA A 211 -1.87 7.82 -9.82
CA ALA A 211 -0.58 7.58 -10.46
C ALA A 211 -0.46 6.15 -11.00
N LYS A 212 -0.07 6.02 -12.28
CA LYS A 212 0.29 4.73 -12.90
C LYS A 212 1.81 4.55 -12.83
N ARG A 213 2.30 4.17 -11.67
CA ARG A 213 3.74 3.98 -11.45
C ARG A 213 4.27 2.63 -11.89
N VAL A 214 3.41 1.67 -12.15
CA VAL A 214 3.78 0.32 -12.61
C VAL A 214 3.54 0.20 -14.10
N VAL A 215 4.58 -0.21 -14.82
CA VAL A 215 4.58 -0.40 -16.26
C VAL A 215 5.08 -1.81 -16.57
N ASP A 216 4.36 -2.52 -17.43
CA ASP A 216 4.79 -3.82 -17.99
C ASP A 216 5.52 -3.55 -19.33
N GLU A 217 6.80 -3.96 -19.47
CA GLU A 217 7.63 -3.86 -20.69
C GLU A 217 8.03 -5.24 -21.24
#